data_fb4affeb714ccfe4c098610ab32d0d9b
#
_entry.id   fb4affeb714ccfe4c098610ab32d0d9b
#
_cell.length_a   1.000
_cell.length_b   1.000
_cell.length_c   1.000
_cell.angle_alpha   90.00
_cell.angle_beta   90.00
_cell.angle_gamma   90.00
#
_symmetry.space_group_name_H-M   'P 1'
#
loop_
_entity.id
_entity.type
_entity.pdbx_description
1 polymer ?
#
loop_
_entity_poly.entity_id
_entity_poly.type
_entity_poly.pdbx_seq_one_letter_code
_entity_poly.pdbx_strand_id
1 'polypeptide(L)'
;MTITDNSNTTRNVDTTLTYSKALPSTSASEHWFISINASSDGKREQNFTTEDVQTTIHDIRGNESNTHIDVTGFQALTSPSTVDADLILNGTDEQVKEAYYGEVEQLLKRTTGANHVVFFDHTIRKTRPGVVVDTPSTRQPVLRVHVDQTPISAHTRVQRHASNIPWKRFQIINVWRPLGNPVYDYPLAVADFRSVDVLKDLIPTTLVYPPPTPNGETYSIIHSPQLKWHYWSKMTPDEVLLLKCYDSASRILSTIKESAAEVDEALLVDVAGLTPHTAFYDAQGAKEGPTRQSIEVRALVFYE
;
A
#
# COMPACT_ATOMS: atom_id res chain seq x y z
N MET A 1 25.21 4.66 35.56
CA MET A 1 25.39 5.34 34.26
C MET A 1 24.18 4.98 33.43
N THR A 2 23.17 5.82 33.43
CA THR A 2 21.94 5.63 32.64
C THR A 2 22.27 6.03 31.20
N ILE A 3 22.35 5.06 30.33
CA ILE A 3 22.45 5.30 28.88
C ILE A 3 21.07 5.81 28.48
N THR A 4 20.92 7.12 28.31
CA THR A 4 19.77 7.70 27.62
C THR A 4 19.93 7.35 26.14
N ASP A 5 19.16 6.36 25.68
CA ASP A 5 19.05 6.00 24.28
C ASP A 5 18.34 7.15 23.55
N ASN A 6 19.13 7.98 22.90
CA ASN A 6 18.67 9.11 22.10
C ASN A 6 18.26 8.63 20.68
N SER A 7 17.33 7.66 20.61
CA SER A 7 16.91 7.01 19.37
C SER A 7 15.86 7.78 18.56
N ASN A 8 15.64 9.05 18.83
CA ASN A 8 14.60 9.87 18.18
C ASN A 8 15.15 10.88 17.15
N THR A 9 16.26 10.56 16.49
CA THR A 9 16.77 11.41 15.40
C THR A 9 16.09 10.99 14.10
N THR A 10 15.30 11.91 13.50
CA THR A 10 14.78 11.76 12.13
C THR A 10 15.93 11.54 11.17
N ARG A 11 15.81 10.55 10.29
CA ARG A 11 16.83 10.21 9.31
C ARG A 11 16.23 10.06 7.92
N ASN A 12 16.41 11.07 7.07
CA ASN A 12 16.09 10.92 5.64
C ASN A 12 17.02 9.86 5.00
N VAL A 13 16.49 9.16 4.01
CA VAL A 13 17.22 8.13 3.27
C VAL A 13 17.30 8.50 1.80
N ASP A 14 18.51 8.63 1.27
CA ASP A 14 18.74 8.70 -0.16
C ASP A 14 18.90 7.27 -0.70
N THR A 15 17.99 6.90 -1.58
CA THR A 15 17.89 5.54 -2.14
C THR A 15 17.38 5.59 -3.57
N THR A 16 17.22 4.43 -4.18
CA THR A 16 16.66 4.28 -5.51
C THR A 16 15.25 3.74 -5.40
N LEU A 17 14.29 4.39 -6.06
CA LEU A 17 12.93 3.87 -6.27
C LEU A 17 12.73 3.45 -7.71
N THR A 18 12.05 2.30 -7.90
CA THR A 18 11.77 1.73 -9.23
C THR A 18 10.38 2.15 -9.70
N TYR A 19 10.32 2.99 -10.72
CA TYR A 19 9.10 3.45 -11.36
C TYR A 19 8.79 2.67 -12.64
N SER A 20 7.55 2.71 -13.07
CA SER A 20 7.14 2.17 -14.36
C SER A 20 7.36 3.19 -15.48
N LYS A 21 7.70 2.72 -16.67
CA LYS A 21 8.00 3.55 -17.83
C LYS A 21 7.48 2.92 -19.12
N ALA A 22 6.87 3.73 -19.99
CA ALA A 22 6.45 3.27 -21.31
C ALA A 22 7.64 2.75 -22.12
N LEU A 23 7.43 1.67 -22.87
CA LEU A 23 8.38 1.28 -23.90
C LEU A 23 8.29 2.26 -25.09
N PRO A 24 9.38 2.50 -25.82
CA PRO A 24 9.33 3.32 -27.06
C PRO A 24 8.34 2.79 -28.11
N SER A 25 8.07 1.48 -28.09
CA SER A 25 7.12 0.80 -28.98
C SER A 25 5.68 0.84 -28.49
N THR A 26 5.45 1.18 -27.20
CA THR A 26 4.10 1.22 -26.60
C THR A 26 3.42 2.51 -27.04
N SER A 27 2.30 2.40 -27.75
CA SER A 27 1.50 3.58 -28.10
C SER A 27 0.85 4.18 -26.86
N ALA A 28 0.58 5.48 -26.86
CA ALA A 28 -0.09 6.17 -25.75
C ALA A 28 -1.53 5.63 -25.47
N SER A 29 -2.10 4.90 -26.44
CA SER A 29 -3.42 4.27 -26.32
C SER A 29 -3.36 2.79 -25.91
N GLU A 30 -2.17 2.23 -25.73
CA GLU A 30 -2.02 0.82 -25.40
C GLU A 30 -2.23 0.59 -23.92
N HIS A 31 -3.11 -0.35 -23.59
CA HIS A 31 -3.42 -0.71 -22.21
C HIS A 31 -2.25 -1.46 -21.57
N TRP A 32 -1.79 -1.00 -20.41
CA TRP A 32 -0.67 -1.64 -19.72
C TRP A 32 -1.11 -2.92 -19.02
N PHE A 33 -0.26 -3.93 -19.04
CA PHE A 33 -0.47 -5.18 -18.30
C PHE A 33 0.82 -5.74 -17.70
N ILE A 34 0.64 -6.56 -16.66
CA ILE A 34 1.66 -7.41 -16.07
C ILE A 34 1.08 -8.79 -15.75
N SER A 35 1.70 -9.84 -16.23
CA SER A 35 1.36 -11.22 -15.87
C SER A 35 1.83 -11.52 -14.45
N ILE A 36 0.92 -12.05 -13.62
CA ILE A 36 1.28 -12.45 -12.24
C ILE A 36 2.03 -13.77 -12.20
N ASN A 37 1.88 -14.59 -13.24
CA ASN A 37 2.73 -15.77 -13.42
C ASN A 37 4.15 -15.35 -13.80
N ALA A 38 5.08 -15.60 -12.92
CA ALA A 38 6.48 -15.54 -13.29
C ALA A 38 6.85 -16.75 -14.16
N SER A 39 7.66 -16.54 -15.19
CA SER A 39 8.37 -17.62 -15.88
C SER A 39 9.35 -18.32 -14.93
N SER A 40 9.94 -19.44 -15.37
CA SER A 40 10.89 -20.22 -14.55
C SER A 40 12.13 -19.42 -14.12
N ASP A 41 12.44 -18.31 -14.80
CA ASP A 41 13.52 -17.37 -14.46
C ASP A 41 13.07 -16.24 -13.50
N GLY A 42 11.83 -16.28 -13.02
CA GLY A 42 11.24 -15.29 -12.11
C GLY A 42 10.76 -14.02 -12.80
N LYS A 43 10.88 -13.89 -14.12
CA LYS A 43 10.40 -12.70 -14.85
C LYS A 43 8.90 -12.80 -15.13
N ARG A 44 8.25 -11.65 -15.08
CA ARG A 44 6.83 -11.48 -15.44
C ARG A 44 6.72 -10.85 -16.82
N GLU A 45 5.81 -11.38 -17.63
CA GLU A 45 5.48 -10.73 -18.90
C GLU A 45 4.75 -9.42 -18.65
N GLN A 46 5.19 -8.35 -19.32
CA GLN A 46 4.62 -7.00 -19.22
C GLN A 46 4.94 -6.21 -20.50
N ASN A 47 4.09 -5.23 -20.85
CA ASN A 47 4.29 -4.37 -22.03
C ASN A 47 4.82 -2.98 -21.68
N PHE A 48 5.44 -2.83 -20.53
CA PHE A 48 6.15 -1.63 -20.09
C PHE A 48 7.50 -2.01 -19.48
N THR A 49 8.37 -1.04 -19.28
CA THR A 49 9.65 -1.22 -18.60
C THR A 49 9.67 -0.51 -17.25
N THR A 50 10.80 -0.55 -16.58
CA THR A 50 11.02 0.19 -15.34
C THR A 50 12.21 1.11 -15.46
N GLU A 51 12.23 2.16 -14.65
CA GLU A 51 13.40 3.01 -14.46
C GLU A 51 13.66 3.22 -12.98
N ASP A 52 14.94 3.23 -12.64
CA ASP A 52 15.42 3.46 -11.29
C ASP A 52 15.80 4.93 -11.12
N VAL A 53 15.21 5.60 -10.12
CA VAL A 53 15.40 7.03 -9.88
C VAL A 53 15.91 7.26 -8.47
N GLN A 54 17.00 8.03 -8.34
CA GLN A 54 17.52 8.47 -7.05
C GLN A 54 16.51 9.39 -6.37
N THR A 55 16.14 9.03 -5.15
CA THR A 55 15.04 9.67 -4.42
C THR A 55 15.41 9.84 -2.95
N THR A 56 15.17 11.02 -2.40
CA THR A 56 15.23 11.24 -0.95
C THR A 56 13.88 10.91 -0.33
N ILE A 57 13.87 10.01 0.66
CA ILE A 57 12.68 9.65 1.40
C ILE A 57 12.76 10.27 2.79
N HIS A 58 11.77 11.09 3.13
CA HIS A 58 11.73 11.86 4.38
C HIS A 58 11.17 11.02 5.52
N ASP A 59 11.88 11.03 6.64
CA ASP A 59 11.44 10.35 7.85
C ASP A 59 10.33 11.16 8.55
N ILE A 60 9.23 10.49 8.88
CA ILE A 60 8.13 11.10 9.64
C ILE A 60 8.27 10.90 11.15
N ARG A 61 9.30 10.20 11.64
CA ARG A 61 9.53 9.97 13.07
C ARG A 61 9.56 11.29 13.84
N GLY A 62 8.69 11.42 14.86
CA GLY A 62 8.48 12.64 15.63
C GLY A 62 7.56 13.67 14.98
N ASN A 63 7.04 13.39 13.77
CA ASN A 63 6.10 14.23 13.02
C ASN A 63 4.86 13.44 12.56
N GLU A 64 4.54 12.34 13.22
CA GLU A 64 3.44 11.43 12.87
C GLU A 64 2.09 12.17 12.82
N SER A 65 1.88 13.17 13.69
CA SER A 65 0.68 14.02 13.73
C SER A 65 0.43 14.83 12.45
N ASN A 66 1.44 14.99 11.60
CA ASN A 66 1.30 15.67 10.31
C ASN A 66 0.75 14.75 9.21
N THR A 67 0.51 13.48 9.52
CA THR A 67 -0.09 12.51 8.61
C THR A 67 -1.57 12.31 8.91
N HIS A 68 -2.39 12.31 7.87
CA HIS A 68 -3.84 12.08 8.00
C HIS A 68 -4.37 11.42 6.75
N ILE A 69 -5.19 10.38 6.93
CA ILE A 69 -5.68 9.54 5.82
C ILE A 69 -6.44 10.34 4.74
N ASP A 70 -7.14 11.41 5.11
CA ASP A 70 -7.89 12.25 4.18
C ASP A 70 -7.06 13.44 3.63
N VAL A 71 -5.83 13.64 4.08
CA VAL A 71 -4.96 14.75 3.64
C VAL A 71 -3.74 14.24 2.87
N THR A 72 -2.94 13.41 3.50
CA THR A 72 -1.72 12.85 2.91
C THR A 72 -1.96 11.54 2.15
N GLY A 73 -3.11 10.89 2.37
CA GLY A 73 -3.44 9.56 1.86
C GLY A 73 -2.95 8.43 2.76
N PHE A 74 -2.09 8.72 3.72
CA PHE A 74 -1.61 7.78 4.72
C PHE A 74 -1.66 8.38 6.12
N GLN A 75 -1.66 7.51 7.15
CA GLN A 75 -1.66 7.95 8.54
C GLN A 75 -0.85 7.00 9.40
N ALA A 76 0.10 7.56 10.17
CA ALA A 76 0.94 6.85 11.13
C ALA A 76 0.26 6.85 12.51
N LEU A 77 0.11 5.67 13.12
CA LEU A 77 -0.58 5.50 14.39
C LEU A 77 0.16 4.53 15.30
N THR A 78 0.20 4.83 16.59
CA THR A 78 0.57 3.83 17.61
C THR A 78 -0.67 3.03 17.96
N SER A 79 -0.62 1.72 17.78
CA SER A 79 -1.71 0.79 18.03
C SER A 79 -1.15 -0.60 18.36
N PRO A 80 -0.71 -0.84 19.62
CA PRO A 80 -0.20 -2.13 20.02
C PRO A 80 -1.21 -3.25 19.75
N SER A 81 -0.70 -4.40 19.32
CA SER A 81 -1.51 -5.60 19.13
C SER A 81 -1.37 -6.53 20.32
N THR A 82 -2.47 -7.20 20.68
CA THR A 82 -2.46 -8.27 21.69
C THR A 82 -2.24 -9.65 21.07
N VAL A 83 -2.23 -9.72 19.72
CA VAL A 83 -2.05 -10.98 18.99
C VAL A 83 -0.58 -11.31 18.89
N ASP A 84 -0.23 -12.56 19.19
CA ASP A 84 1.13 -13.06 19.05
C ASP A 84 1.59 -12.96 17.58
N ALA A 85 2.75 -12.34 17.37
CA ALA A 85 3.35 -12.23 16.05
C ALA A 85 3.63 -13.61 15.40
N ASP A 86 3.97 -14.62 16.20
CA ASP A 86 4.21 -15.98 15.69
C ASP A 86 2.93 -16.60 15.13
N LEU A 87 1.77 -16.38 15.77
CA LEU A 87 0.48 -16.81 15.24
C LEU A 87 0.20 -16.18 13.88
N ILE A 88 0.46 -14.88 13.73
CA ILE A 88 0.27 -14.20 12.43
C ILE A 88 1.25 -14.73 11.39
N LEU A 89 2.51 -14.94 11.77
CA LEU A 89 3.57 -15.34 10.84
C LEU A 89 3.47 -16.79 10.36
N ASN A 90 2.93 -17.70 11.17
CA ASN A 90 2.99 -19.13 10.95
C ASN A 90 1.64 -19.84 11.08
N GLY A 91 0.58 -19.15 11.50
CA GLY A 91 -0.79 -19.67 11.57
C GLY A 91 -1.43 -19.83 10.19
N THR A 92 -2.59 -20.48 10.16
CA THR A 92 -3.42 -20.55 8.96
C THR A 92 -4.12 -19.21 8.70
N ASP A 93 -4.61 -19.02 7.47
CA ASP A 93 -5.39 -17.85 7.08
C ASP A 93 -6.58 -17.61 8.03
N GLU A 94 -7.28 -18.69 8.42
CA GLU A 94 -8.43 -18.64 9.32
C GLU A 94 -8.02 -18.22 10.73
N GLN A 95 -6.92 -18.74 11.25
CA GLN A 95 -6.39 -18.37 12.57
C GLN A 95 -5.99 -16.89 12.61
N VAL A 96 -5.36 -16.38 11.56
CA VAL A 96 -5.00 -14.94 11.44
C VAL A 96 -6.25 -14.08 11.41
N LYS A 97 -7.26 -14.46 10.62
CA LYS A 97 -8.53 -13.72 10.52
C LYS A 97 -9.24 -13.67 11.87
N GLU A 98 -9.38 -14.82 12.53
CA GLU A 98 -10.06 -14.93 13.83
C GLU A 98 -9.37 -14.11 14.93
N ALA A 99 -8.04 -14.16 14.98
CA ALA A 99 -7.27 -13.49 16.02
C ALA A 99 -7.11 -11.98 15.78
N TYR A 100 -6.83 -11.56 14.52
CA TYR A 100 -6.30 -10.23 14.25
C TYR A 100 -7.30 -9.26 13.62
N TYR A 101 -8.27 -9.72 12.81
CA TYR A 101 -9.17 -8.82 12.09
C TYR A 101 -10.04 -7.97 13.02
N GLY A 102 -10.41 -8.48 14.20
CA GLY A 102 -11.17 -7.70 15.19
C GLY A 102 -10.44 -6.45 15.70
N GLU A 103 -9.12 -6.55 15.93
CA GLU A 103 -8.30 -5.39 16.30
C GLU A 103 -8.22 -4.36 15.17
N VAL A 104 -8.04 -4.83 13.93
CA VAL A 104 -7.96 -3.97 12.73
C VAL A 104 -9.29 -3.28 12.47
N GLU A 105 -10.42 -3.97 12.63
CA GLU A 105 -11.77 -3.37 12.50
C GLU A 105 -11.97 -2.22 13.48
N GLN A 106 -11.65 -2.45 14.75
CA GLN A 106 -11.76 -1.43 15.79
C GLN A 106 -10.85 -0.24 15.51
N LEU A 107 -9.61 -0.48 15.04
CA LEU A 107 -8.69 0.57 14.65
C LEU A 107 -9.27 1.43 13.52
N LEU A 108 -9.73 0.80 12.45
CA LEU A 108 -10.31 1.50 11.29
C LEU A 108 -11.54 2.32 11.70
N LYS A 109 -12.49 1.72 12.43
CA LYS A 109 -13.71 2.43 12.90
C LYS A 109 -13.37 3.63 13.80
N ARG A 110 -12.43 3.49 14.73
CA ARG A 110 -12.00 4.61 15.61
C ARG A 110 -11.32 5.73 14.83
N THR A 111 -10.50 5.38 13.84
CA THR A 111 -9.70 6.37 13.09
C THR A 111 -10.51 7.09 12.02
N THR A 112 -11.43 6.39 11.35
CA THR A 112 -12.14 6.91 10.18
C THR A 112 -13.59 7.31 10.46
N GLY A 113 -14.18 6.84 11.56
CA GLY A 113 -15.61 7.01 11.85
C GLY A 113 -16.51 6.13 11.00
N ALA A 114 -15.99 5.09 10.37
CA ALA A 114 -16.75 4.21 9.47
C ALA A 114 -17.84 3.42 10.20
N ASN A 115 -18.96 3.19 9.50
CA ASN A 115 -20.07 2.37 9.98
C ASN A 115 -19.76 0.87 9.82
N HIS A 116 -19.21 0.48 8.65
CA HIS A 116 -18.91 -0.92 8.35
C HIS A 116 -17.48 -1.08 7.81
N VAL A 117 -16.87 -2.22 8.15
CA VAL A 117 -15.55 -2.64 7.64
C VAL A 117 -15.69 -4.07 7.13
N VAL A 118 -15.25 -4.31 5.91
CA VAL A 118 -15.24 -5.65 5.29
C VAL A 118 -13.83 -5.97 4.82
N PHE A 119 -13.22 -6.98 5.40
CA PHE A 119 -11.90 -7.44 4.98
C PHE A 119 -12.04 -8.36 3.75
N PHE A 120 -11.15 -8.19 2.78
CA PHE A 120 -11.17 -9.06 1.61
C PHE A 120 -9.91 -9.91 1.46
N ASP A 121 -8.79 -9.48 2.00
CA ASP A 121 -7.58 -10.31 2.13
C ASP A 121 -6.57 -9.74 3.13
N HIS A 122 -5.51 -10.52 3.37
CA HIS A 122 -4.27 -10.02 3.97
C HIS A 122 -3.06 -10.64 3.27
N THR A 123 -1.91 -10.01 3.43
CA THR A 123 -0.64 -10.50 2.89
C THR A 123 0.46 -10.41 3.93
N ILE A 124 1.12 -11.52 4.19
CA ILE A 124 2.32 -11.57 5.03
C ILE A 124 3.54 -11.55 4.11
N ARG A 125 4.48 -10.65 4.38
CA ARG A 125 5.74 -10.53 3.63
C ARG A 125 6.91 -10.66 4.57
N LYS A 126 7.90 -11.46 4.15
CA LYS A 126 9.17 -11.66 4.87
C LYS A 126 10.32 -11.42 3.91
N THR A 127 11.29 -10.60 4.28
CA THR A 127 12.54 -10.51 3.51
C THR A 127 13.29 -11.84 3.62
N ARG A 128 13.54 -12.50 2.50
CA ARG A 128 14.28 -13.76 2.40
C ARG A 128 15.43 -13.57 1.42
N PRO A 129 16.66 -13.33 1.90
CA PRO A 129 17.83 -13.20 1.03
C PRO A 129 17.98 -14.43 0.14
N GLY A 130 18.25 -14.22 -1.15
CA GLY A 130 18.48 -15.30 -2.13
C GLY A 130 17.21 -15.95 -2.71
N VAL A 131 16.03 -15.59 -2.25
CA VAL A 131 14.76 -16.06 -2.86
C VAL A 131 14.42 -15.18 -4.06
N VAL A 132 14.43 -15.76 -5.25
CA VAL A 132 14.16 -15.08 -6.53
C VAL A 132 12.68 -15.15 -6.91
N VAL A 133 11.99 -16.24 -6.55
CA VAL A 133 10.60 -16.47 -6.98
C VAL A 133 9.63 -16.04 -5.87
N ASP A 134 8.75 -15.08 -6.22
CA ASP A 134 7.68 -14.60 -5.37
C ASP A 134 6.44 -15.52 -5.53
N THR A 135 6.16 -16.31 -4.52
CA THR A 135 4.98 -17.19 -4.46
C THR A 135 4.05 -16.76 -3.31
N PRO A 136 2.82 -17.24 -3.22
CA PRO A 136 1.94 -16.97 -2.08
C PRO A 136 2.58 -17.27 -0.71
N SER A 137 3.45 -18.27 -0.62
CA SER A 137 4.16 -18.65 0.61
C SER A 137 5.52 -17.97 0.82
N THR A 138 6.05 -17.28 -0.21
CA THR A 138 7.39 -16.67 -0.17
C THR A 138 7.36 -15.19 -0.56
N ARG A 139 6.26 -14.49 -0.29
CA ARG A 139 6.08 -13.11 -0.71
C ARG A 139 7.16 -12.19 -0.15
N GLN A 140 7.87 -11.52 -1.06
CA GLN A 140 8.90 -10.52 -0.77
C GLN A 140 8.30 -9.11 -0.72
N PRO A 141 9.02 -8.11 -0.17
CA PRO A 141 8.68 -6.70 -0.34
C PRO A 141 8.57 -6.32 -1.82
N VAL A 142 7.55 -5.54 -2.20
CA VAL A 142 7.37 -5.05 -3.58
C VAL A 142 8.19 -3.78 -3.76
N LEU A 143 9.11 -3.78 -4.72
CA LEU A 143 10.03 -2.66 -4.96
C LEU A 143 9.58 -1.71 -6.08
N ARG A 144 8.54 -2.07 -6.85
CA ARG A 144 7.98 -1.20 -7.88
C ARG A 144 6.92 -0.28 -7.27
N VAL A 145 7.02 1.01 -7.55
CA VAL A 145 6.05 2.02 -7.11
C VAL A 145 4.68 1.75 -7.74
N HIS A 146 3.63 1.67 -6.92
CA HIS A 146 2.27 1.35 -7.36
C HIS A 146 1.20 1.90 -6.41
N VAL A 147 -0.06 1.80 -6.84
CA VAL A 147 -1.24 1.88 -5.97
C VAL A 147 -2.09 0.64 -6.23
N ASP A 148 -2.56 -0.01 -5.18
CA ASP A 148 -3.23 -1.32 -5.26
C ASP A 148 -4.54 -1.31 -6.05
N GLN A 149 -5.23 -0.17 -6.16
CA GLN A 149 -6.56 -0.10 -6.75
C GLN A 149 -6.67 1.05 -7.77
N THR A 150 -7.42 0.79 -8.84
CA THR A 150 -8.04 1.80 -9.69
C THR A 150 -9.51 1.99 -9.28
N PRO A 151 -10.23 3.02 -9.75
CA PRO A 151 -11.68 3.13 -9.53
C PRO A 151 -12.44 1.87 -9.94
N ILE A 152 -12.13 1.30 -11.10
CA ILE A 152 -12.77 0.07 -11.62
C ILE A 152 -12.53 -1.11 -10.67
N SER A 153 -11.28 -1.33 -10.26
CA SER A 153 -10.96 -2.44 -9.38
C SER A 153 -11.56 -2.25 -7.99
N ALA A 154 -11.63 -1.01 -7.47
CA ALA A 154 -12.24 -0.69 -6.19
C ALA A 154 -13.74 -1.01 -6.17
N HIS A 155 -14.49 -0.57 -7.18
CA HIS A 155 -15.91 -0.91 -7.31
C HIS A 155 -16.14 -2.42 -7.51
N THR A 156 -15.27 -3.09 -8.25
CA THR A 156 -15.30 -4.56 -8.39
C THR A 156 -15.11 -5.26 -7.04
N ARG A 157 -14.26 -4.71 -6.15
CA ARG A 157 -14.10 -5.23 -4.78
C ARG A 157 -15.38 -5.09 -3.97
N VAL A 158 -16.06 -3.93 -4.02
CA VAL A 158 -17.38 -3.75 -3.36
C VAL A 158 -18.39 -4.76 -3.87
N GLN A 159 -18.56 -4.91 -5.17
CA GLN A 159 -19.48 -5.86 -5.77
C GLN A 159 -19.21 -7.31 -5.32
N ARG A 160 -17.95 -7.70 -5.20
CA ARG A 160 -17.55 -9.07 -4.84
C ARG A 160 -17.71 -9.37 -3.36
N HIS A 161 -17.41 -8.42 -2.48
CA HIS A 161 -17.26 -8.68 -1.04
C HIS A 161 -18.30 -8.01 -0.17
N ALA A 162 -19.01 -7.01 -0.67
CA ALA A 162 -19.89 -6.15 0.13
C ALA A 162 -21.13 -5.64 -0.66
N SER A 163 -21.64 -6.41 -1.62
CA SER A 163 -22.73 -6.00 -2.50
C SER A 163 -24.05 -5.68 -1.78
N ASN A 164 -24.21 -6.13 -0.55
CA ASN A 164 -25.39 -5.93 0.30
C ASN A 164 -25.25 -4.81 1.33
N ILE A 165 -24.10 -4.14 1.39
CA ILE A 165 -23.87 -3.04 2.33
C ILE A 165 -24.29 -1.73 1.65
N PRO A 166 -25.24 -0.95 2.21
CA PRO A 166 -25.53 0.39 1.72
C PRO A 166 -24.39 1.35 2.06
N TRP A 167 -24.09 2.27 1.17
CA TRP A 167 -23.06 3.27 1.39
C TRP A 167 -23.32 4.56 0.61
N LYS A 168 -22.86 5.69 1.15
CA LYS A 168 -22.72 6.98 0.47
C LYS A 168 -21.27 7.25 0.07
N ARG A 169 -20.33 6.79 0.89
CA ARG A 169 -18.89 6.81 0.62
C ARG A 169 -18.28 5.46 0.98
N PHE A 170 -17.33 4.99 0.20
CA PHE A 170 -16.46 3.90 0.62
C PHE A 170 -14.99 4.21 0.33
N GLN A 171 -14.14 3.60 1.11
CA GLN A 171 -12.69 3.64 0.95
C GLN A 171 -12.13 2.22 0.88
N ILE A 172 -10.98 2.07 0.23
CA ILE A 172 -10.12 0.90 0.44
C ILE A 172 -8.91 1.38 1.20
N ILE A 173 -8.71 0.79 2.38
CA ILE A 173 -7.60 1.13 3.28
C ILE A 173 -6.81 -0.15 3.58
N ASN A 174 -5.50 -0.09 3.34
CA ASN A 174 -4.58 -1.11 3.79
C ASN A 174 -4.03 -0.72 5.15
N VAL A 175 -4.02 -1.67 6.07
CA VAL A 175 -3.41 -1.55 7.40
C VAL A 175 -2.12 -2.34 7.40
N TRP A 176 -0.99 -1.62 7.38
CA TRP A 176 0.33 -2.22 7.34
C TRP A 176 0.99 -2.19 8.71
N ARG A 177 1.55 -3.33 9.16
CA ARG A 177 2.19 -3.49 10.48
C ARG A 177 3.44 -4.36 10.38
N PRO A 178 4.57 -3.97 11.01
CA PRO A 178 5.69 -4.86 11.29
C PRO A 178 5.28 -6.02 12.21
N LEU A 179 5.96 -7.15 12.07
CA LEU A 179 5.75 -8.33 12.91
C LEU A 179 7.05 -8.78 13.58
N GLY A 180 6.99 -9.07 14.87
CA GLY A 180 8.07 -9.65 15.64
C GLY A 180 9.26 -8.71 15.94
N ASN A 181 9.64 -7.85 15.00
CA ASN A 181 10.75 -6.92 15.16
C ASN A 181 10.50 -5.59 14.41
N PRO A 182 11.21 -4.51 14.77
CA PRO A 182 11.20 -3.30 13.98
C PRO A 182 11.71 -3.51 12.56
N VAL A 183 11.29 -2.66 11.63
CA VAL A 183 11.72 -2.73 10.22
C VAL A 183 12.99 -1.92 10.02
N TYR A 184 14.04 -2.59 9.52
CA TYR A 184 15.36 -2.02 9.30
C TYR A 184 15.76 -1.99 7.83
N ASP A 185 15.58 -3.09 7.10
CA ASP A 185 16.16 -3.36 5.77
C ASP A 185 15.29 -2.86 4.60
N TYR A 186 13.98 -3.12 4.64
CA TYR A 186 13.02 -2.76 3.59
C TYR A 186 11.80 -2.02 4.16
N PRO A 187 11.95 -0.77 4.61
CA PRO A 187 10.82 0.04 5.05
C PRO A 187 9.80 0.25 3.94
N LEU A 188 8.59 0.70 4.32
CA LEU A 188 7.56 1.11 3.40
C LEU A 188 7.65 2.61 3.16
N ALA A 189 7.86 3.00 1.90
CA ALA A 189 7.76 4.37 1.43
C ALA A 189 6.35 4.66 0.93
N VAL A 190 5.83 5.84 1.26
CA VAL A 190 4.52 6.36 0.87
C VAL A 190 4.67 7.77 0.30
N ALA A 191 3.98 8.06 -0.81
CA ALA A 191 3.98 9.40 -1.37
C ALA A 191 2.81 10.22 -0.80
N ASP A 192 3.07 11.47 -0.46
CA ASP A 192 2.03 12.41 -0.07
C ASP A 192 1.10 12.68 -1.27
N PHE A 193 -0.19 12.39 -1.10
CA PHE A 193 -1.18 12.55 -2.16
C PHE A 193 -1.20 13.96 -2.77
N ARG A 194 -0.93 15.00 -1.97
CA ARG A 194 -0.88 16.39 -2.43
C ARG A 194 0.22 16.65 -3.47
N SER A 195 1.16 15.74 -3.61
CA SER A 195 2.26 15.78 -4.58
C SER A 195 2.01 14.93 -5.84
N VAL A 196 0.87 14.24 -5.92
CA VAL A 196 0.51 13.35 -7.03
C VAL A 196 -0.31 14.10 -8.07
N ASP A 197 0.12 14.09 -9.33
CA ASP A 197 -0.71 14.50 -10.48
C ASP A 197 -1.48 13.27 -10.98
N VAL A 198 -2.74 13.14 -10.55
CA VAL A 198 -3.56 11.94 -10.84
C VAL A 198 -3.80 11.70 -12.34
N LEU A 199 -3.66 12.74 -13.18
CA LEU A 199 -3.86 12.63 -14.63
C LEU A 199 -2.58 12.28 -15.41
N LYS A 200 -1.41 12.44 -14.77
CA LYS A 200 -0.12 12.20 -15.42
C LYS A 200 0.67 11.06 -14.80
N ASP A 201 0.66 10.96 -13.47
CA ASP A 201 1.53 10.03 -12.76
C ASP A 201 0.97 8.61 -12.69
N LEU A 202 -0.37 8.45 -12.87
CA LEU A 202 -1.10 7.19 -12.68
C LEU A 202 -1.42 6.52 -14.01
N ILE A 203 -0.94 5.30 -14.22
CA ILE A 203 -1.25 4.50 -15.42
C ILE A 203 -2.00 3.23 -15.00
N PRO A 204 -3.29 3.08 -15.40
CA PRO A 204 -4.04 1.86 -15.16
C PRO A 204 -3.31 0.66 -15.78
N THR A 205 -3.14 -0.39 -14.99
CA THR A 205 -2.36 -1.56 -15.39
C THR A 205 -3.11 -2.83 -15.00
N THR A 206 -3.43 -3.66 -15.98
CA THR A 206 -4.10 -4.95 -15.77
C THR A 206 -3.14 -5.94 -15.13
N LEU A 207 -3.58 -6.57 -14.04
CA LEU A 207 -2.94 -7.72 -13.42
C LEU A 207 -3.54 -8.99 -14.05
N VAL A 208 -2.76 -9.66 -14.90
CA VAL A 208 -3.21 -10.88 -15.59
C VAL A 208 -2.90 -12.08 -14.70
N TYR A 209 -3.95 -12.71 -14.19
CA TYR A 209 -3.86 -13.93 -13.37
C TYR A 209 -4.12 -15.18 -14.21
N PRO A 210 -3.58 -16.35 -13.79
CA PRO A 210 -3.95 -17.61 -14.43
C PRO A 210 -5.44 -17.92 -14.21
N PRO A 211 -6.10 -18.52 -15.21
CA PRO A 211 -7.45 -19.04 -15.01
C PRO A 211 -7.50 -20.05 -13.83
N PRO A 212 -8.59 -20.11 -13.04
CA PRO A 212 -9.85 -19.37 -13.22
C PRO A 212 -9.90 -17.98 -12.53
N THR A 213 -8.78 -17.46 -12.02
CA THR A 213 -8.74 -16.19 -11.31
C THR A 213 -8.99 -15.04 -12.29
N PRO A 214 -10.00 -14.18 -12.05
CA PRO A 214 -10.24 -13.03 -12.91
C PRO A 214 -9.11 -12.02 -12.81
N ASN A 215 -8.87 -11.28 -13.88
CA ASN A 215 -7.90 -10.21 -13.89
C ASN A 215 -8.23 -9.14 -12.84
N GLY A 216 -7.19 -8.54 -12.29
CA GLY A 216 -7.25 -7.37 -11.42
C GLY A 216 -6.76 -6.13 -12.14
N GLU A 217 -6.78 -5.00 -11.43
CA GLU A 217 -6.21 -3.75 -11.93
C GLU A 217 -5.54 -2.98 -10.79
N THR A 218 -4.44 -2.32 -11.10
CA THR A 218 -3.61 -1.51 -10.22
C THR A 218 -3.17 -0.26 -10.95
N TYR A 219 -2.68 0.76 -10.25
CA TYR A 219 -1.94 1.84 -10.90
C TYR A 219 -0.44 1.55 -10.89
N SER A 220 0.17 1.55 -12.06
CA SER A 220 1.61 1.75 -12.21
C SER A 220 1.90 3.24 -12.11
N ILE A 221 3.01 3.62 -11.47
CA ILE A 221 3.38 5.02 -11.25
C ILE A 221 4.55 5.38 -12.16
N ILE A 222 4.39 6.48 -12.91
CA ILE A 222 5.47 7.10 -13.68
C ILE A 222 6.22 8.07 -12.75
N HIS A 223 7.52 8.19 -12.93
CA HIS A 223 8.31 9.14 -12.16
C HIS A 223 7.88 10.59 -12.41
N SER A 224 7.66 11.31 -11.32
CA SER A 224 7.45 12.75 -11.29
C SER A 224 8.37 13.37 -10.23
N PRO A 225 9.10 14.44 -10.54
CA PRO A 225 9.99 15.11 -9.57
C PRO A 225 9.22 15.85 -8.48
N GLN A 226 7.88 15.95 -8.60
CA GLN A 226 7.03 16.57 -7.60
C GLN A 226 6.63 15.62 -6.47
N LEU A 227 6.76 14.29 -6.67
CA LEU A 227 6.39 13.29 -5.68
C LEU A 227 7.22 13.46 -4.41
N LYS A 228 6.55 13.61 -3.28
CA LYS A 228 7.17 13.75 -1.95
C LYS A 228 7.02 12.44 -1.20
N TRP A 229 8.16 11.79 -0.99
CA TRP A 229 8.23 10.48 -0.37
C TRP A 229 8.51 10.57 1.12
N HIS A 230 7.80 9.73 1.87
CA HIS A 230 7.90 9.61 3.32
C HIS A 230 8.02 8.16 3.74
N TYR A 231 8.62 7.93 4.90
CA TYR A 231 8.63 6.62 5.56
C TYR A 231 8.68 6.83 7.08
N TRP A 232 8.39 5.81 7.82
CA TRP A 232 8.50 5.83 9.28
C TRP A 232 9.69 4.98 9.69
N SER A 233 10.79 5.61 10.15
CA SER A 233 12.03 4.90 10.46
C SER A 233 11.87 3.93 11.62
N LYS A 234 12.49 2.75 11.51
CA LYS A 234 12.48 1.70 12.54
C LYS A 234 11.07 1.42 13.08
N MET A 235 10.08 1.40 12.19
CA MET A 235 8.69 1.16 12.55
C MET A 235 8.56 -0.15 13.32
N THR A 236 7.98 -0.08 14.52
CA THR A 236 7.87 -1.19 15.48
C THR A 236 6.56 -1.96 15.31
N PRO A 237 6.42 -3.18 15.89
CA PRO A 237 5.16 -3.93 15.89
C PRO A 237 3.98 -3.20 16.57
N ASP A 238 4.25 -2.24 17.45
CA ASP A 238 3.22 -1.43 18.11
C ASP A 238 2.70 -0.27 17.24
N GLU A 239 3.29 -0.10 16.06
CA GLU A 239 2.97 0.98 15.13
C GLU A 239 2.30 0.42 13.88
N VAL A 240 1.37 1.19 13.32
CA VAL A 240 0.67 0.87 12.07
C VAL A 240 0.69 2.04 11.13
N LEU A 241 0.78 1.75 9.84
CA LEU A 241 0.61 2.72 8.78
C LEU A 241 -0.67 2.38 8.02
N LEU A 242 -1.62 3.31 8.02
CA LEU A 242 -2.81 3.23 7.18
C LEU A 242 -2.48 3.82 5.81
N LEU A 243 -2.82 3.11 4.74
CA LEU A 243 -2.66 3.55 3.35
C LEU A 243 -4.02 3.57 2.68
N LYS A 244 -4.44 4.71 2.19
CA LYS A 244 -5.62 4.81 1.35
C LYS A 244 -5.27 4.32 -0.05
N CYS A 245 -5.96 3.30 -0.54
CA CYS A 245 -5.80 2.80 -1.90
C CYS A 245 -6.88 3.30 -2.85
N TYR A 246 -8.03 3.72 -2.29
CA TYR A 246 -9.14 4.34 -3.03
C TYR A 246 -10.09 5.08 -2.08
N ASP A 247 -10.71 6.15 -2.59
CA ASP A 247 -11.79 6.87 -1.92
C ASP A 247 -12.84 7.33 -2.92
N SER A 248 -14.06 6.84 -2.80
CA SER A 248 -15.16 7.17 -3.72
C SER A 248 -15.62 8.63 -3.63
N ALA A 249 -15.31 9.33 -2.54
CA ALA A 249 -15.66 10.74 -2.34
C ALA A 249 -14.53 11.70 -2.78
N SER A 250 -13.38 11.21 -3.24
CA SER A 250 -12.27 12.08 -3.66
C SER A 250 -12.62 12.82 -4.96
N ARG A 251 -12.83 14.14 -4.86
CA ARG A 251 -13.13 15.01 -6.00
C ARG A 251 -12.09 14.91 -7.11
N ILE A 252 -10.82 14.83 -6.76
CA ILE A 252 -9.78 14.76 -7.77
C ILE A 252 -9.73 13.41 -8.49
N LEU A 253 -10.04 12.30 -7.81
CA LEU A 253 -10.12 11.00 -8.48
C LEU A 253 -11.33 10.90 -9.42
N SER A 254 -12.43 11.62 -9.16
CA SER A 254 -13.58 11.65 -10.05
C SER A 254 -13.28 12.30 -11.41
N THR A 255 -12.17 13.04 -11.53
CA THR A 255 -11.73 13.61 -12.81
C THR A 255 -11.10 12.59 -13.76
N ILE A 256 -10.75 11.40 -13.26
CA ILE A 256 -10.21 10.31 -14.07
C ILE A 256 -11.36 9.70 -14.87
N LYS A 257 -11.33 9.81 -16.20
CA LYS A 257 -12.42 9.42 -17.11
C LYS A 257 -12.80 7.93 -17.08
N GLU A 258 -11.97 7.08 -16.50
CA GLU A 258 -12.17 5.64 -16.39
C GLU A 258 -12.98 5.23 -15.14
N SER A 259 -13.54 6.20 -14.43
CA SER A 259 -14.44 5.94 -13.31
C SER A 259 -15.72 5.26 -13.83
N ALA A 260 -15.88 3.96 -13.57
CA ALA A 260 -16.99 3.13 -14.06
C ALA A 260 -18.33 3.36 -13.33
N ALA A 261 -18.40 4.29 -12.39
CA ALA A 261 -19.58 4.60 -11.61
C ALA A 261 -20.07 6.03 -11.87
N GLU A 262 -21.37 6.20 -12.00
CA GLU A 262 -21.98 7.53 -11.84
C GLU A 262 -21.62 8.04 -10.44
N VAL A 263 -20.84 9.12 -10.40
CA VAL A 263 -20.44 9.75 -9.16
C VAL A 263 -21.51 10.80 -8.80
N ASP A 264 -22.10 10.66 -7.62
CA ASP A 264 -22.93 11.73 -7.08
C ASP A 264 -22.03 12.91 -6.70
N GLU A 265 -22.05 13.97 -7.51
CA GLU A 265 -21.21 15.17 -7.29
C GLU A 265 -21.45 15.83 -5.92
N ALA A 266 -22.64 15.63 -5.32
CA ALA A 266 -22.95 16.17 -4.00
C ALA A 266 -22.17 15.47 -2.87
N LEU A 267 -21.65 14.27 -3.11
CA LEU A 267 -20.84 13.51 -2.16
C LEU A 267 -19.33 13.77 -2.30
N LEU A 268 -18.90 14.49 -3.35
CA LEU A 268 -17.48 14.74 -3.59
C LEU A 268 -16.92 15.80 -2.65
N VAL A 269 -15.80 15.47 -2.03
CA VAL A 269 -15.05 16.33 -1.11
C VAL A 269 -13.56 16.37 -1.47
N ASP A 270 -12.86 17.40 -0.99
CA ASP A 270 -11.43 17.56 -1.25
C ASP A 270 -10.61 16.75 -0.25
N VAL A 271 -10.57 15.44 -0.50
CA VAL A 271 -9.81 14.48 0.30
C VAL A 271 -8.80 13.72 -0.56
N ALA A 272 -7.74 13.24 0.08
CA ALA A 272 -6.80 12.33 -0.55
C ALA A 272 -7.53 11.09 -1.09
N GLY A 273 -7.24 10.73 -2.33
CA GLY A 273 -7.93 9.62 -3.00
C GLY A 273 -7.18 8.28 -2.94
N LEU A 274 -5.86 8.33 -2.86
CA LEU A 274 -4.98 7.17 -2.91
C LEU A 274 -3.59 7.48 -2.36
N THR A 275 -2.73 6.45 -2.27
CA THR A 275 -1.35 6.58 -1.78
C THR A 275 -0.42 5.73 -2.63
N PRO A 276 0.40 6.32 -3.53
CA PRO A 276 1.51 5.60 -4.14
C PRO A 276 2.47 5.09 -3.08
N HIS A 277 2.86 3.83 -3.18
CA HIS A 277 3.73 3.21 -2.19
C HIS A 277 4.65 2.15 -2.79
N THR A 278 5.74 1.86 -2.08
CA THR A 278 6.72 0.84 -2.44
C THR A 278 7.57 0.48 -1.23
N ALA A 279 8.16 -0.71 -1.20
CA ALA A 279 9.29 -0.96 -0.33
C ALA A 279 10.56 -0.35 -0.96
N PHE A 280 11.54 0.01 -0.13
CA PHE A 280 12.86 0.44 -0.59
C PHE A 280 13.95 -0.18 0.28
N TYR A 281 15.14 -0.32 -0.26
CA TYR A 281 16.28 -0.83 0.51
C TYR A 281 16.97 0.29 1.28
N ASP A 282 17.04 0.13 2.61
CA ASP A 282 17.80 0.98 3.49
C ASP A 282 19.13 0.29 3.85
N ALA A 283 20.19 0.64 3.14
CA ALA A 283 21.49 0.01 3.29
C ALA A 283 22.15 0.25 4.67
N GLN A 284 21.80 1.33 5.37
CA GLN A 284 22.25 1.58 6.72
C GLN A 284 21.41 0.79 7.71
N GLY A 285 20.08 0.89 7.61
CA GLY A 285 19.15 0.18 8.49
C GLY A 285 19.38 -1.33 8.46
N ALA A 286 19.63 -1.90 7.29
CA ALA A 286 19.90 -3.34 7.13
C ALA A 286 21.08 -3.89 7.94
N LYS A 287 21.95 -3.02 8.46
CA LYS A 287 23.08 -3.39 9.36
C LYS A 287 22.70 -3.33 10.84
N GLU A 288 21.55 -2.77 11.17
CA GLU A 288 21.15 -2.46 12.54
C GLU A 288 20.24 -3.53 13.17
N GLY A 289 19.64 -4.39 12.37
CA GLY A 289 18.71 -5.37 12.90
C GLY A 289 18.31 -6.49 11.94
N PRO A 290 17.35 -7.33 12.35
CA PRO A 290 16.88 -8.45 11.56
C PRO A 290 16.07 -7.99 10.33
N THR A 291 15.88 -8.93 9.40
CA THR A 291 15.12 -8.70 8.17
C THR A 291 13.63 -8.46 8.46
N ARG A 292 13.00 -7.67 7.58
CA ARG A 292 11.60 -7.29 7.67
C ARG A 292 10.67 -8.50 7.66
N GLN A 293 9.71 -8.46 8.58
CA GLN A 293 8.50 -9.24 8.59
C GLN A 293 7.30 -8.29 8.77
N SER A 294 6.25 -8.43 7.99
CA SER A 294 5.10 -7.53 8.04
C SER A 294 3.82 -8.20 7.59
N ILE A 295 2.69 -7.70 8.09
CA ILE A 295 1.37 -8.00 7.57
C ILE A 295 0.75 -6.74 6.98
N GLU A 296 0.00 -6.91 5.91
CA GLU A 296 -0.88 -5.92 5.32
C GLU A 296 -2.28 -6.51 5.24
N VAL A 297 -3.23 -5.90 5.95
CA VAL A 297 -4.66 -6.28 5.90
C VAL A 297 -5.40 -5.27 5.04
N ARG A 298 -6.19 -5.74 4.07
CA ARG A 298 -6.93 -4.90 3.13
C ARG A 298 -8.41 -4.88 3.45
N ALA A 299 -8.96 -3.69 3.58
CA ALA A 299 -10.33 -3.49 4.00
C ALA A 299 -11.09 -2.53 3.09
N LEU A 300 -12.36 -2.87 2.84
CA LEU A 300 -13.41 -1.96 2.40
C LEU A 300 -14.00 -1.29 3.65
N VAL A 301 -14.09 0.03 3.62
CA VAL A 301 -14.52 0.87 4.74
C VAL A 301 -15.69 1.73 4.26
N PHE A 302 -16.88 1.63 4.90
CA PHE A 302 -18.12 2.22 4.41
C PHE A 302 -18.71 3.25 5.36
N TYR A 303 -19.34 4.27 4.77
CA TYR A 303 -20.05 5.37 5.45
C TYR A 303 -21.47 5.49 4.90
N GLU A 304 -22.44 5.61 5.81
CA GLU A 304 -23.88 5.81 5.51
C GLU A 304 -24.27 7.29 5.40
#